data_66adb193cbace1877e9a64aded70659a
#
_entry.id   66adb193cbace1877e9a64aded70659a
#
_cell.length_a   1.000
_cell.length_b   1.000
_cell.length_c   1.000
_cell.angle_alpha   90.00
_cell.angle_beta   90.00
_cell.angle_gamma   90.00
#
_symmetry.space_group_name_H-M   'P 1'
#
loop_
_entity.id
_entity.type
_entity.pdbx_description
1 polymer ?
#
loop_
_entity_poly.entity_id
_entity_poly.type
_entity_poly.pdbx_seq_one_letter_code
_entity_poly.pdbx_strand_id
1 'polypeptide(L)'
;MGDLIVVEGLDGAGKRTLSAGLVETWREAGRKVATLAFPRYGQSIHADLGAEALRGQHGDTASSVEAMALLWALDRRDAADELRKLLADNDIVLLDRYVASNAAYTAARRNQGATGPAVEWIRRLEFERFGLPVPDLQVLLRVPVALAAERARNRAATEVDRDRDAYERDAGLQERTGAVYDGLAQQQWMSPWEVAGPQTSPRQLAVDISNLLHDARGVTR
;
A
#
# COMPACT_ATOMS: atom_id res chain seq x y z
N MET A 1 6.71 20.04 6.89
CA MET A 1 6.37 18.63 7.07
C MET A 1 6.73 17.93 5.77
N GLY A 2 7.34 16.75 5.84
CA GLY A 2 7.74 15.99 4.66
C GLY A 2 6.54 15.49 3.85
N ASP A 3 6.79 15.09 2.60
CA ASP A 3 5.78 14.51 1.72
C ASP A 3 5.53 13.04 2.07
N LEU A 4 4.28 12.65 2.23
CA LEU A 4 3.85 11.27 2.41
C LEU A 4 3.50 10.65 1.05
N ILE A 5 4.36 9.76 0.56
CA ILE A 5 4.18 9.06 -0.71
C ILE A 5 3.93 7.58 -0.44
N VAL A 6 2.97 7.00 -1.13
CA VAL A 6 2.60 5.59 -0.94
C VAL A 6 2.74 4.83 -2.25
N VAL A 7 3.36 3.66 -2.23
CA VAL A 7 3.38 2.72 -3.36
C VAL A 7 2.38 1.59 -3.08
N GLU A 8 1.41 1.45 -3.98
CA GLU A 8 0.32 0.49 -3.93
C GLU A 8 0.36 -0.48 -5.13
N GLY A 9 -0.33 -1.58 -5.04
CA GLY A 9 -0.43 -2.58 -6.11
C GLY A 9 -0.49 -4.00 -5.57
N LEU A 10 -0.71 -4.96 -6.47
CA LEU A 10 -0.88 -6.38 -6.15
C LEU A 10 0.39 -7.01 -5.54
N ASP A 11 0.23 -8.17 -4.89
CA ASP A 11 1.36 -8.99 -4.47
C ASP A 11 2.10 -9.51 -5.69
N GLY A 12 3.44 -9.45 -5.65
CA GLY A 12 4.27 -9.77 -6.82
C GLY A 12 4.40 -8.65 -7.86
N ALA A 13 3.73 -7.51 -7.72
CA ALA A 13 3.84 -6.39 -8.67
C ALA A 13 5.27 -5.86 -8.83
N GLY A 14 6.11 -5.94 -7.78
CA GLY A 14 7.47 -5.40 -7.78
C GLY A 14 7.61 -4.09 -7.00
N LYS A 15 6.67 -3.78 -6.13
CA LYS A 15 6.67 -2.56 -5.30
C LYS A 15 7.99 -2.32 -4.58
N ARG A 16 8.57 -3.37 -3.95
CA ARG A 16 9.86 -3.27 -3.24
C ARG A 16 10.99 -2.77 -4.15
N THR A 17 11.07 -3.25 -5.38
CA THR A 17 12.08 -2.82 -6.36
C THR A 17 11.84 -1.37 -6.79
N LEU A 18 10.60 -1.01 -7.08
CA LEU A 18 10.22 0.36 -7.41
C LEU A 18 10.56 1.31 -6.26
N SER A 19 10.13 0.98 -5.04
CA SER A 19 10.38 1.79 -3.85
C SER A 19 11.87 1.99 -3.58
N ALA A 20 12.68 0.93 -3.73
CA ALA A 20 14.14 1.04 -3.57
C ALA A 20 14.76 2.03 -4.57
N GLY A 21 14.38 1.96 -5.85
CA GLY A 21 14.88 2.88 -6.88
C GLY A 21 14.40 4.32 -6.71
N LEU A 22 13.17 4.55 -6.22
CA LEU A 22 12.66 5.88 -5.85
C LEU A 22 13.50 6.48 -4.71
N VAL A 23 13.72 5.70 -3.64
CA VAL A 23 14.51 6.13 -2.48
C VAL A 23 15.93 6.47 -2.87
N GLU A 24 16.59 5.63 -3.68
CA GLU A 24 17.94 5.86 -4.17
C GLU A 24 18.01 7.19 -4.94
N THR A 25 17.10 7.41 -5.88
CA THR A 25 17.05 8.63 -6.70
C THR A 25 16.87 9.89 -5.86
N TRP A 26 15.96 9.89 -4.90
CA TRP A 26 15.74 11.04 -4.03
C TRP A 26 16.92 11.30 -3.09
N ARG A 27 17.57 10.25 -2.59
CA ARG A 27 18.79 10.38 -1.77
C ARG A 27 19.97 10.93 -2.57
N GLU A 28 20.15 10.48 -3.82
CA GLU A 28 21.15 11.06 -4.74
C GLU A 28 20.90 12.55 -5.00
N ALA A 29 19.63 12.98 -4.99
CA ALA A 29 19.23 14.39 -5.07
C ALA A 29 19.35 15.15 -3.74
N GLY A 30 19.93 14.54 -2.70
CA GLY A 30 20.18 15.17 -1.40
C GLY A 30 18.96 15.25 -0.47
N ARG A 31 17.84 14.53 -0.80
CA ARG A 31 16.64 14.52 0.03
C ARG A 31 16.79 13.55 1.20
N LYS A 32 16.28 13.94 2.36
CA LYS A 32 16.12 13.05 3.50
C LYS A 32 14.90 12.16 3.28
N VAL A 33 15.10 10.84 3.13
CA VAL A 33 14.04 9.87 2.84
C VAL A 33 13.98 8.81 3.93
N ALA A 34 12.82 8.71 4.58
CA ALA A 34 12.46 7.59 5.45
C ALA A 34 11.52 6.63 4.72
N THR A 35 11.50 5.37 5.14
CA THR A 35 10.62 4.33 4.59
C THR A 35 9.94 3.56 5.69
N LEU A 36 8.68 3.15 5.44
CA LEU A 36 7.95 2.23 6.30
C LEU A 36 7.13 1.30 5.37
N ALA A 37 6.84 0.10 5.81
CA ALA A 37 6.03 -0.85 5.05
C ALA A 37 4.91 -1.42 5.92
N PHE A 38 3.76 -1.64 5.34
CA PHE A 38 2.64 -2.31 5.99
C PHE A 38 2.25 -3.59 5.22
N PRO A 39 1.86 -4.66 5.94
CA PRO A 39 1.82 -4.80 7.41
C PRO A 39 3.22 -4.88 8.04
N ARG A 40 3.37 -4.41 9.28
CA ARG A 40 4.63 -4.40 10.04
C ARG A 40 4.87 -5.74 10.75
N TYR A 41 5.06 -6.80 9.98
CA TYR A 41 5.35 -8.14 10.51
C TYR A 41 6.57 -8.15 11.43
N GLY A 42 6.45 -8.88 12.55
CA GLY A 42 7.50 -8.95 13.57
C GLY A 42 7.67 -7.68 14.43
N GLN A 43 6.85 -6.65 14.20
CA GLN A 43 6.88 -5.38 14.95
C GLN A 43 5.51 -5.03 15.54
N SER A 44 4.43 -5.49 14.92
CA SER A 44 3.05 -5.24 15.32
C SER A 44 2.34 -6.54 15.59
N ILE A 45 1.83 -6.68 16.80
CA ILE A 45 1.00 -7.86 17.16
C ILE A 45 -0.22 -7.99 16.24
N HIS A 46 -0.80 -6.88 15.77
CA HIS A 46 -1.93 -6.91 14.86
C HIS A 46 -1.56 -7.47 13.48
N ALA A 47 -0.39 -7.07 12.96
CA ALA A 47 0.14 -7.62 11.71
C ALA A 47 0.46 -9.11 11.84
N ASP A 48 1.07 -9.53 12.94
CA ASP A 48 1.44 -10.91 13.19
C ASP A 48 0.20 -11.82 13.31
N LEU A 49 -0.82 -11.41 14.09
CA LEU A 49 -2.10 -12.11 14.17
C LEU A 49 -2.81 -12.22 12.81
N GLY A 50 -2.74 -11.18 11.97
CA GLY A 50 -3.27 -11.23 10.62
C GLY A 50 -2.52 -12.24 9.74
N ALA A 51 -1.20 -12.27 9.81
CA ALA A 51 -0.38 -13.23 9.09
C ALA A 51 -0.64 -14.67 9.55
N GLU A 52 -0.77 -14.90 10.85
CA GLU A 52 -1.10 -16.19 11.44
C GLU A 52 -2.48 -16.68 11.01
N ALA A 53 -3.48 -15.79 11.01
CA ALA A 53 -4.82 -16.10 10.51
C ALA A 53 -4.80 -16.52 9.02
N LEU A 54 -4.04 -15.83 8.17
CA LEU A 54 -3.88 -16.19 6.75
C LEU A 54 -3.17 -17.54 6.53
N ARG A 55 -2.45 -18.04 7.53
CA ARG A 55 -1.86 -19.38 7.56
C ARG A 55 -2.78 -20.44 8.18
N GLY A 56 -4.02 -20.07 8.52
CA GLY A 56 -5.03 -21.00 9.07
C GLY A 56 -5.05 -21.10 10.59
N GLN A 57 -4.38 -20.20 11.30
CA GLN A 57 -4.47 -20.06 12.76
C GLN A 57 -5.64 -19.15 13.15
N HIS A 58 -6.00 -19.14 14.43
CA HIS A 58 -7.06 -18.26 14.99
C HIS A 58 -8.47 -18.51 14.43
N GLY A 59 -8.79 -19.80 14.16
CA GLY A 59 -10.13 -20.22 13.76
C GLY A 59 -10.59 -19.62 12.44
N ASP A 60 -11.75 -18.98 12.44
CA ASP A 60 -12.38 -18.39 11.26
C ASP A 60 -11.98 -16.92 10.98
N THR A 61 -11.01 -16.37 11.72
CA THR A 61 -10.59 -14.97 11.62
C THR A 61 -10.25 -14.57 10.18
N ALA A 62 -9.50 -15.43 9.44
CA ALA A 62 -9.17 -15.16 8.04
C ALA A 62 -10.41 -15.08 7.12
N SER A 63 -11.50 -15.77 7.46
CA SER A 63 -12.76 -15.76 6.71
C SER A 63 -13.56 -14.49 6.94
N SER A 64 -13.41 -13.86 8.11
CA SER A 64 -14.05 -12.57 8.41
C SER A 64 -13.34 -11.43 7.69
N VAL A 65 -14.05 -10.79 6.77
CA VAL A 65 -13.52 -9.62 6.02
C VAL A 65 -13.22 -8.48 6.98
N GLU A 66 -14.12 -8.22 7.91
CA GLU A 66 -14.00 -7.13 8.88
C GLU A 66 -12.91 -7.37 9.92
N ALA A 67 -12.76 -8.60 10.41
CA ALA A 67 -11.71 -8.93 11.38
C ALA A 67 -10.33 -8.69 10.77
N MET A 68 -10.10 -9.16 9.56
CA MET A 68 -8.84 -8.94 8.84
C MET A 68 -8.60 -7.46 8.55
N ALA A 69 -9.62 -6.74 8.08
CA ALA A 69 -9.51 -5.31 7.82
C ALA A 69 -9.18 -4.51 9.08
N LEU A 70 -9.77 -4.87 10.23
CA LEU A 70 -9.48 -4.25 11.52
C LEU A 70 -8.05 -4.53 11.99
N LEU A 71 -7.54 -5.77 11.84
CA LEU A 71 -6.16 -6.09 12.21
C LEU A 71 -5.16 -5.22 11.43
N TRP A 72 -5.35 -5.10 10.10
CA TRP A 72 -4.49 -4.24 9.28
C TRP A 72 -4.65 -2.74 9.62
N ALA A 73 -5.85 -2.28 9.94
CA ALA A 73 -6.10 -0.90 10.34
C ALA A 73 -5.47 -0.57 11.71
N LEU A 74 -5.53 -1.50 12.66
CA LEU A 74 -4.94 -1.35 13.99
C LEU A 74 -3.40 -1.32 13.92
N ASP A 75 -2.77 -2.12 13.05
CA ASP A 75 -1.33 -2.04 12.79
C ASP A 75 -0.92 -0.62 12.34
N ARG A 76 -1.65 -0.01 11.40
CA ARG A 76 -1.37 1.38 10.96
C ARG A 76 -1.67 2.40 12.05
N ARG A 77 -2.72 2.21 12.83
CA ARG A 77 -3.04 3.08 13.96
C ARG A 77 -1.90 3.11 14.99
N ASP A 78 -1.35 1.96 15.31
CA ASP A 78 -0.24 1.85 16.27
C ASP A 78 1.06 2.49 15.74
N ALA A 79 1.21 2.58 14.42
CA ALA A 79 2.32 3.28 13.77
C ALA A 79 2.09 4.80 13.60
N ALA A 80 0.91 5.32 13.96
CA ALA A 80 0.53 6.70 13.61
C ALA A 80 1.49 7.76 14.16
N ASP A 81 1.95 7.62 15.39
CA ASP A 81 2.86 8.58 16.01
C ASP A 81 4.29 8.47 15.45
N GLU A 82 4.74 7.24 15.15
CA GLU A 82 5.98 7.01 14.41
C GLU A 82 5.93 7.67 13.03
N LEU A 83 4.84 7.47 12.30
CA LEU A 83 4.65 8.06 10.98
C LEU A 83 4.66 9.60 11.03
N ARG A 84 3.98 10.20 12.00
CA ARG A 84 4.01 11.66 12.19
C ARG A 84 5.42 12.18 12.50
N LYS A 85 6.19 11.45 13.33
CA LYS A 85 7.58 11.79 13.61
C LYS A 85 8.45 11.68 12.36
N LEU A 86 8.31 10.61 11.58
CA LEU A 86 9.04 10.46 10.32
C LEU A 86 8.75 11.63 9.36
N LEU A 87 7.49 12.06 9.26
CA LEU A 87 7.08 13.21 8.44
C LEU A 87 7.64 14.55 8.95
N ALA A 88 7.87 14.69 10.25
CA ALA A 88 8.49 15.87 10.82
C ALA A 88 10.01 15.92 10.56
N ASP A 89 10.67 14.77 10.56
CA ASP A 89 12.12 14.64 10.55
C ASP A 89 12.74 14.46 9.15
N ASN A 90 11.91 14.20 8.12
CA ASN A 90 12.35 13.88 6.76
C ASN A 90 11.67 14.76 5.71
N ASP A 91 12.28 14.85 4.52
CA ASP A 91 11.69 15.53 3.36
C ASP A 91 10.62 14.67 2.68
N ILE A 92 10.82 13.36 2.68
CA ILE A 92 9.93 12.36 2.07
C ILE A 92 9.81 11.17 3.01
N VAL A 93 8.58 10.69 3.19
CA VAL A 93 8.28 9.40 3.79
C VAL A 93 7.61 8.52 2.72
N LEU A 94 8.28 7.43 2.33
CA LEU A 94 7.76 6.49 1.36
C LEU A 94 7.22 5.24 2.06
N LEU A 95 5.95 4.93 1.81
CA LEU A 95 5.32 3.72 2.33
C LEU A 95 5.17 2.65 1.24
N ASP A 96 5.52 1.40 1.56
CA ASP A 96 5.07 0.22 0.79
C ASP A 96 3.76 -0.26 1.38
N ARG A 97 2.65 -0.01 0.69
CA ARG A 97 1.25 -0.19 1.10
C ARG A 97 0.80 0.77 2.22
N TYR A 98 -0.48 1.09 2.19
CA TYR A 98 -1.12 1.89 3.22
C TYR A 98 -2.63 1.61 3.28
N VAL A 99 -3.45 2.65 3.53
CA VAL A 99 -4.91 2.51 3.69
C VAL A 99 -5.60 2.02 2.43
N ALA A 100 -5.11 2.42 1.24
CA ALA A 100 -5.68 1.98 -0.04
C ALA A 100 -5.55 0.46 -0.25
N SER A 101 -4.49 -0.19 0.26
CA SER A 101 -4.41 -1.65 0.30
C SER A 101 -5.58 -2.27 1.07
N ASN A 102 -5.87 -1.75 2.27
CA ASN A 102 -6.98 -2.26 3.08
C ASN A 102 -8.33 -2.04 2.38
N ALA A 103 -8.54 -0.85 1.81
CA ALA A 103 -9.75 -0.54 1.05
C ALA A 103 -9.94 -1.48 -0.14
N ALA A 104 -8.87 -1.70 -0.93
CA ALA A 104 -8.92 -2.53 -2.12
C ALA A 104 -9.21 -4.00 -1.82
N TYR A 105 -8.47 -4.61 -0.88
CA TYR A 105 -8.68 -6.01 -0.50
C TYR A 105 -10.03 -6.23 0.20
N THR A 106 -10.46 -5.31 1.06
CA THR A 106 -11.76 -5.40 1.75
C THR A 106 -12.91 -5.33 0.75
N ALA A 107 -12.89 -4.37 -0.19
CA ALA A 107 -13.89 -4.25 -1.23
C ALA A 107 -13.90 -5.47 -2.15
N ALA A 108 -12.74 -5.96 -2.60
CA ALA A 108 -12.61 -7.14 -3.44
C ALA A 108 -13.19 -8.41 -2.78
N ARG A 109 -12.93 -8.61 -1.49
CA ARG A 109 -13.49 -9.72 -0.70
C ARG A 109 -15.02 -9.62 -0.51
N ARG A 110 -15.55 -8.40 -0.51
CA ARG A 110 -17.00 -8.12 -0.48
C ARG A 110 -17.64 -8.11 -1.87
N ASN A 111 -16.88 -8.40 -2.95
CA ASN A 111 -17.31 -8.26 -4.34
C ASN A 111 -17.87 -6.86 -4.65
N GLN A 112 -17.21 -5.83 -4.12
CA GLN A 112 -17.53 -4.41 -4.31
C GLN A 112 -16.44 -3.72 -5.12
N GLY A 113 -16.82 -2.66 -5.84
CA GLY A 113 -15.87 -1.79 -6.55
C GLY A 113 -15.34 -0.64 -5.68
N ALA A 114 -14.55 0.23 -6.30
CA ALA A 114 -13.88 1.36 -5.65
C ALA A 114 -14.84 2.42 -5.03
N THR A 115 -16.11 2.45 -5.43
CA THR A 115 -17.15 3.31 -4.83
C THR A 115 -18.02 2.56 -3.82
N GLY A 116 -17.68 1.31 -3.50
CA GLY A 116 -18.47 0.46 -2.63
C GLY A 116 -18.42 0.89 -1.16
N PRO A 117 -19.44 0.48 -0.36
CA PRO A 117 -19.50 0.79 1.06
C PRO A 117 -18.30 0.30 1.86
N ALA A 118 -17.59 -0.73 1.43
CA ALA A 118 -16.38 -1.21 2.08
C ALA A 118 -15.24 -0.18 2.00
N VAL A 119 -15.04 0.47 0.86
CA VAL A 119 -14.03 1.53 0.68
C VAL A 119 -14.35 2.72 1.59
N GLU A 120 -15.62 3.13 1.64
CA GLU A 120 -16.06 4.23 2.49
C GLU A 120 -15.92 3.88 3.98
N TRP A 121 -16.19 2.64 4.36
CA TRP A 121 -15.99 2.18 5.74
C TRP A 121 -14.53 2.26 6.16
N ILE A 122 -13.58 1.79 5.32
CA ILE A 122 -12.15 1.89 5.58
C ILE A 122 -11.69 3.35 5.66
N ARG A 123 -12.17 4.19 4.75
CA ARG A 123 -11.88 5.63 4.75
C ARG A 123 -12.23 6.27 6.09
N ARG A 124 -13.45 6.04 6.57
CA ARG A 124 -13.94 6.57 7.87
C ARG A 124 -13.17 5.98 9.04
N LEU A 125 -12.89 4.68 9.01
CA LEU A 125 -12.17 4.01 10.09
C LEU A 125 -10.76 4.57 10.26
N GLU A 126 -10.01 4.64 9.16
CA GLU A 126 -8.58 4.92 9.24
C GLU A 126 -8.26 6.41 9.18
N PHE A 127 -8.87 7.17 8.29
CA PHE A 127 -8.60 8.61 8.21
C PHE A 127 -9.41 9.44 9.21
N GLU A 128 -10.70 9.17 9.39
CA GLU A 128 -11.51 10.00 10.32
C GLU A 128 -11.40 9.54 11.77
N ARG A 129 -11.60 8.24 12.04
CA ARG A 129 -11.64 7.74 13.42
C ARG A 129 -10.24 7.56 14.02
N PHE A 130 -9.26 7.04 13.26
CA PHE A 130 -7.89 6.86 13.73
C PHE A 130 -7.02 8.08 13.47
N GLY A 131 -7.45 9.00 12.61
CA GLY A 131 -6.72 10.22 12.29
C GLY A 131 -5.37 9.96 11.63
N LEU A 132 -5.30 8.93 10.78
CA LEU A 132 -4.07 8.64 10.05
C LEU A 132 -3.78 9.75 9.04
N PRO A 133 -2.50 10.09 8.80
CA PRO A 133 -2.12 11.07 7.77
C PRO A 133 -2.64 10.66 6.39
N VAL A 134 -3.24 11.61 5.68
CA VAL A 134 -3.62 11.40 4.27
C VAL A 134 -2.36 11.52 3.41
N PRO A 135 -2.12 10.61 2.45
CA PRO A 135 -0.98 10.72 1.54
C PRO A 135 -1.03 12.00 0.69
N ASP A 136 0.13 12.59 0.42
CA ASP A 136 0.26 13.68 -0.55
C ASP A 136 0.18 13.16 -1.99
N LEU A 137 0.64 11.91 -2.22
CA LEU A 137 0.57 11.22 -3.51
C LEU A 137 0.59 9.71 -3.32
N GLN A 138 -0.15 9.00 -4.16
CA GLN A 138 -0.14 7.54 -4.23
C GLN A 138 0.33 7.07 -5.61
N VAL A 139 1.12 6.03 -5.64
CA VAL A 139 1.63 5.40 -6.88
C VAL A 139 1.03 4.00 -7.00
N LEU A 140 0.20 3.76 -7.99
CA LEU A 140 -0.25 2.42 -8.33
C LEU A 140 0.75 1.75 -9.26
N LEU A 141 1.49 0.76 -8.77
CA LEU A 141 2.26 -0.12 -9.63
C LEU A 141 1.32 -1.15 -10.27
N ARG A 142 0.80 -0.78 -11.44
CA ARG A 142 -0.12 -1.61 -12.24
C ARG A 142 0.65 -2.64 -13.03
N VAL A 143 0.43 -3.91 -12.75
CA VAL A 143 0.97 -5.02 -13.54
C VAL A 143 -0.15 -6.01 -13.87
N PRO A 144 -0.08 -6.74 -15.00
CA PRO A 144 -1.03 -7.82 -15.29
C PRO A 144 -1.05 -8.84 -14.13
N VAL A 145 -2.24 -9.28 -13.73
CA VAL A 145 -2.43 -10.22 -12.61
C VAL A 145 -1.61 -11.49 -12.82
N ALA A 146 -1.56 -12.01 -14.05
CA ALA A 146 -0.77 -13.19 -14.40
C ALA A 146 0.73 -12.99 -14.11
N LEU A 147 1.29 -11.83 -14.46
CA LEU A 147 2.70 -11.49 -14.19
C LEU A 147 2.98 -11.33 -12.69
N ALA A 148 2.05 -10.69 -11.96
CA ALA A 148 2.16 -10.54 -10.51
C ALA A 148 2.12 -11.91 -9.82
N ALA A 149 1.21 -12.80 -10.22
CA ALA A 149 1.10 -14.17 -9.70
C ALA A 149 2.33 -15.03 -10.02
N GLU A 150 2.91 -14.90 -11.22
CA GLU A 150 4.15 -15.59 -11.58
C GLU A 150 5.32 -15.14 -10.70
N ARG A 151 5.48 -13.83 -10.52
CA ARG A 151 6.55 -13.27 -9.66
C ARG A 151 6.38 -13.66 -8.20
N ALA A 152 5.13 -13.72 -7.69
CA ALA A 152 4.84 -14.18 -6.33
C ALA A 152 5.19 -15.66 -6.15
N ARG A 153 4.87 -16.53 -7.14
CA ARG A 153 5.27 -17.95 -7.13
C ARG A 153 6.78 -18.12 -7.14
N ASN A 154 7.50 -17.42 -8.01
CA ASN A 154 8.95 -17.53 -8.13
C ASN A 154 9.65 -17.12 -6.82
N ARG A 155 9.13 -16.08 -6.16
CA ARG A 155 9.65 -15.63 -4.85
C ARG A 155 9.42 -16.67 -3.76
N ALA A 156 8.23 -17.28 -3.68
CA ALA A 156 7.93 -18.33 -2.72
C ALA A 156 8.81 -19.60 -2.93
N ALA A 157 9.26 -19.86 -4.16
CA ALA A 157 10.16 -20.97 -4.46
C ALA A 157 11.63 -20.71 -4.07
N THR A 158 12.02 -19.45 -3.90
CA THR A 158 13.42 -19.04 -3.60
C THR A 158 13.64 -18.66 -2.13
N GLU A 159 12.60 -18.22 -1.43
CA GLU A 159 12.66 -17.83 -0.02
C GLU A 159 12.09 -18.97 0.84
N VAL A 160 12.96 -19.70 1.57
CA VAL A 160 12.68 -20.98 2.30
C VAL A 160 11.58 -20.87 3.38
N ASP A 161 11.23 -19.64 3.83
CA ASP A 161 10.26 -19.39 4.91
C ASP A 161 8.97 -18.67 4.44
N ARG A 162 8.73 -18.57 3.13
CA ARG A 162 7.62 -17.76 2.63
C ARG A 162 6.65 -18.52 1.74
N ASP A 163 5.80 -19.34 2.36
CA ASP A 163 4.61 -19.86 1.69
C ASP A 163 3.65 -18.73 1.30
N ARG A 164 3.03 -18.88 0.12
CA ARG A 164 1.96 -17.97 -0.32
C ARG A 164 0.80 -18.07 0.68
N ASP A 165 0.34 -16.90 1.15
CA ASP A 165 -0.83 -16.83 2.02
C ASP A 165 -2.15 -17.10 1.29
N ALA A 166 -3.27 -17.08 2.02
CA ALA A 166 -4.59 -17.37 1.45
C ALA A 166 -4.99 -16.33 0.39
N TYR A 167 -4.60 -15.05 0.53
CA TYR A 167 -4.91 -14.00 -0.42
C TYR A 167 -4.10 -14.09 -1.71
N GLU A 168 -2.81 -14.44 -1.60
CA GLU A 168 -1.93 -14.65 -2.75
C GLU A 168 -2.30 -15.90 -3.57
N ARG A 169 -2.97 -16.88 -2.95
CA ARG A 169 -3.44 -18.10 -3.64
C ARG A 169 -4.75 -17.92 -4.39
N ASP A 170 -5.59 -16.96 -4.03
CA ASP A 170 -6.87 -16.69 -4.67
C ASP A 170 -6.70 -15.76 -5.88
N ALA A 171 -6.58 -16.34 -7.08
CA ALA A 171 -6.45 -15.58 -8.33
C ALA A 171 -7.64 -14.67 -8.59
N GLY A 172 -8.85 -15.10 -8.26
CA GLY A 172 -10.06 -14.28 -8.42
C GLY A 172 -10.07 -13.08 -7.49
N LEU A 173 -9.53 -13.23 -6.25
CA LEU A 173 -9.34 -12.10 -5.35
C LEU A 173 -8.31 -11.10 -5.91
N GLN A 174 -7.19 -11.58 -6.46
CA GLN A 174 -6.18 -10.69 -7.04
C GLN A 174 -6.73 -9.90 -8.23
N GLU A 175 -7.54 -10.51 -9.10
CA GLU A 175 -8.22 -9.82 -10.21
C GLU A 175 -9.17 -8.74 -9.71
N ARG A 176 -10.05 -9.08 -8.76
CA ARG A 176 -10.97 -8.10 -8.16
C ARG A 176 -10.23 -6.97 -7.45
N THR A 177 -9.17 -7.29 -6.71
CA THR A 177 -8.34 -6.29 -6.00
C THR A 177 -7.67 -5.34 -7.00
N GLY A 178 -7.14 -5.86 -8.10
CA GLY A 178 -6.58 -5.05 -9.18
C GLY A 178 -7.61 -4.09 -9.77
N ALA A 179 -8.83 -4.57 -10.03
CA ALA A 179 -9.91 -3.72 -10.54
C ALA A 179 -10.33 -2.62 -9.53
N VAL A 180 -10.31 -2.92 -8.22
CA VAL A 180 -10.57 -1.90 -7.20
C VAL A 180 -9.44 -0.86 -7.17
N TYR A 181 -8.17 -1.26 -7.21
CA TYR A 181 -7.05 -0.32 -7.30
C TYR A 181 -7.14 0.60 -8.51
N ASP A 182 -7.49 0.04 -9.68
CA ASP A 182 -7.70 0.84 -10.89
C ASP A 182 -8.79 1.90 -10.70
N GLY A 183 -9.89 1.52 -10.06
CA GLY A 183 -10.98 2.45 -9.74
C GLY A 183 -10.60 3.50 -8.69
N LEU A 184 -9.81 3.16 -7.66
CA LEU A 184 -9.30 4.12 -6.68
C LEU A 184 -8.36 5.13 -7.34
N ALA A 185 -7.45 4.67 -8.19
CA ALA A 185 -6.54 5.54 -8.93
C ALA A 185 -7.29 6.46 -9.90
N GLN A 186 -8.27 5.93 -10.64
CA GLN A 186 -9.10 6.72 -11.56
C GLN A 186 -9.87 7.85 -10.86
N GLN A 187 -10.34 7.60 -9.64
CA GLN A 187 -11.09 8.57 -8.84
C GLN A 187 -10.18 9.50 -8.03
N GLN A 188 -8.87 9.35 -8.09
CA GLN A 188 -7.91 10.08 -7.26
C GLN A 188 -8.29 9.99 -5.77
N TRP A 189 -8.60 8.76 -5.32
CA TRP A 189 -9.15 8.52 -3.99
C TRP A 189 -8.20 9.01 -2.90
N MET A 190 -8.67 9.93 -2.06
CA MET A 190 -7.99 10.60 -0.95
C MET A 190 -6.88 11.58 -1.32
N SER A 191 -6.18 11.37 -2.44
CA SER A 191 -5.08 12.23 -2.91
C SER A 191 -4.81 11.97 -4.40
N PRO A 192 -3.93 12.72 -5.06
CA PRO A 192 -3.47 12.41 -6.41
C PRO A 192 -2.86 11.01 -6.52
N TRP A 193 -3.07 10.37 -7.68
CA TRP A 193 -2.51 9.07 -8.02
C TRP A 193 -1.70 9.15 -9.30
N GLU A 194 -0.52 8.52 -9.27
CA GLU A 194 0.27 8.19 -10.47
C GLU A 194 0.17 6.70 -10.76
N VAL A 195 0.10 6.32 -12.05
CA VAL A 195 0.05 4.92 -12.47
C VAL A 195 1.35 4.53 -13.15
N ALA A 196 2.12 3.69 -12.48
CA ALA A 196 3.37 3.13 -12.99
C ALA A 196 3.15 1.72 -13.55
N GLY A 197 3.77 1.42 -14.68
CA GLY A 197 3.78 0.08 -15.29
C GLY A 197 5.01 -0.74 -14.91
N PRO A 198 5.08 -2.01 -15.36
CA PRO A 198 6.18 -2.92 -15.03
C PRO A 198 7.53 -2.50 -15.62
N GLN A 199 7.56 -1.57 -16.58
CA GLN A 199 8.75 -1.03 -17.24
C GLN A 199 9.04 0.41 -16.83
N THR A 200 8.28 0.99 -15.90
CA THR A 200 8.50 2.38 -15.44
C THR A 200 9.87 2.50 -14.78
N SER A 201 10.65 3.48 -15.26
CA SER A 201 11.93 3.82 -14.65
C SER A 201 11.70 4.47 -13.28
N PRO A 202 12.24 3.91 -12.18
CA PRO A 202 12.12 4.55 -10.87
C PRO A 202 12.72 5.96 -10.84
N ARG A 203 13.82 6.17 -11.57
CA ARG A 203 14.49 7.47 -11.64
C ARG A 203 13.60 8.53 -12.30
N GLN A 204 12.98 8.21 -13.44
CA GLN A 204 12.07 9.15 -14.09
C GLN A 204 10.84 9.41 -13.24
N LEU A 205 10.24 8.37 -12.67
CA LEU A 205 9.07 8.51 -11.80
C LEU A 205 9.38 9.36 -10.55
N ALA A 206 10.56 9.23 -9.96
CA ALA A 206 10.97 10.07 -8.83
C ALA A 206 11.04 11.55 -9.18
N VAL A 207 11.51 11.88 -10.37
CA VAL A 207 11.53 13.26 -10.89
C VAL A 207 10.10 13.76 -11.13
N ASP A 208 9.27 12.97 -11.79
CA ASP A 208 7.88 13.33 -12.11
C ASP A 208 7.08 13.58 -10.82
N ILE A 209 7.19 12.71 -9.81
CA ILE A 209 6.58 12.89 -8.49
C ILE A 209 7.06 14.19 -7.84
N SER A 210 8.36 14.47 -7.86
CA SER A 210 8.92 15.68 -7.26
C SER A 210 8.36 16.96 -7.90
N ASN A 211 8.19 16.96 -9.23
CA ASN A 211 7.60 18.07 -9.96
C ASN A 211 6.12 18.25 -9.60
N LEU A 212 5.33 17.16 -9.58
CA LEU A 212 3.91 17.20 -9.20
C LEU A 212 3.69 17.78 -7.80
N LEU A 213 4.49 17.35 -6.82
CA LEU A 213 4.39 17.85 -5.44
C LEU A 213 4.84 19.32 -5.32
N HIS A 214 5.81 19.73 -6.14
CA HIS A 214 6.24 21.14 -6.20
C HIS A 214 5.15 22.04 -6.78
N ASP A 215 4.55 21.65 -7.89
CA ASP A 215 3.48 22.38 -8.58
C ASP A 215 2.24 22.52 -7.70
N ALA A 216 1.86 21.45 -7.00
CA ALA A 216 0.74 21.48 -6.05
C ALA A 216 0.94 22.48 -4.92
N ARG A 217 2.18 22.69 -4.46
CA ARG A 217 2.52 23.70 -3.43
C ARG A 217 2.61 25.14 -3.99
N GLY A 218 2.98 25.27 -5.26
CA GLY A 218 3.10 26.58 -5.95
C GLY A 218 1.76 27.24 -6.25
N VAL A 219 0.69 26.47 -6.43
CA VAL A 219 -0.67 26.93 -6.70
C VAL A 219 -1.40 27.40 -5.43
N THR A 220 -0.90 27.08 -4.24
CA THR A 220 -1.54 27.39 -2.94
C THR A 220 -1.00 28.67 -2.27
N ARG A 221 -0.23 29.49 -3.00
CA ARG A 221 0.29 30.79 -2.50
C ARG A 221 -0.35 31.99 -3.17
#